data_2c30cf0795692a04431e5666d8ec4d71
#
_entry.id   2c30cf0795692a04431e5666d8ec4d71
#
_cell.length_a   1.000
_cell.length_b   1.000
_cell.length_c   1.000
_cell.angle_alpha   90.00
_cell.angle_beta   90.00
_cell.angle_gamma   90.00
#
_symmetry.space_group_name_H-M   'P 1'
#
loop_
_entity.id
_entity.type
_entity.pdbx_description
1 polymer ?
#
loop_
_entity_poly.entity_id
_entity_poly.type
_entity_poly.pdbx_seq_one_letter_code
_entity_poly.pdbx_strand_id
1 'polypeptide(L)'
;MSKLSTTPLSILDLAPMRDDDLGAAPALQRSLDLARHVETLGFSRMWVAEHHNMEGIASSATAVLLGYLAANTSTLRLGSGGIMLPNHAPLVVAEQFGTLAALYPGRIDLGLGRAPGADMATARALRRDRLGGPDDFPQDVEELQRLLGSRQPGQNVIAVPGVDSHVPIWLLGSSLFSAQLAAQKGLPYAFASHFAPRYLHQALRIYREHFQPSAVLDKPYAMIGVPLIAAPTDEEAEFLATSAYQRILALIRGQSLVLRPPVESMAGRWQPHEQQAVGDFLGLAAIGGPEKIRARLEVLLEQTGADELMFTCDLYDPAQRLRSFEIAANLRGK
;
A
#
# COMPACT_ATOMS: atom_id res chain seq x y z
N MET A 1 -5.47 -20.48 19.46
CA MET A 1 -6.10 -19.52 18.54
C MET A 1 -5.24 -19.42 17.29
N SER A 2 -5.84 -19.38 16.10
CA SER A 2 -5.12 -19.17 14.85
C SER A 2 -4.39 -17.83 14.88
N LYS A 3 -3.18 -17.74 14.30
CA LYS A 3 -2.44 -16.48 14.18
C LYS A 3 -3.27 -15.42 13.42
N LEU A 4 -4.07 -15.85 12.44
CA LEU A 4 -4.96 -14.97 11.67
C LEU A 4 -5.98 -14.24 12.55
N SER A 5 -6.50 -14.87 13.62
CA SER A 5 -7.51 -14.26 14.50
C SER A 5 -7.00 -13.00 15.23
N THR A 6 -5.71 -12.89 15.45
CA THR A 6 -5.06 -11.77 16.17
C THR A 6 -4.26 -10.84 15.26
N THR A 7 -3.99 -11.24 14.01
CA THR A 7 -3.22 -10.43 13.06
C THR A 7 -4.04 -9.22 12.60
N PRO A 8 -3.52 -7.99 12.71
CA PRO A 8 -4.13 -6.81 12.11
C PRO A 8 -4.30 -6.96 10.60
N LEU A 9 -5.46 -6.54 10.10
CA LEU A 9 -5.75 -6.48 8.67
C LEU A 9 -5.82 -5.02 8.24
N SER A 10 -5.24 -4.71 7.10
CA SER A 10 -5.13 -3.36 6.54
C SER A 10 -5.34 -3.37 5.03
N ILE A 11 -5.48 -2.21 4.44
CA ILE A 11 -5.78 -2.05 3.01
C ILE A 11 -4.82 -1.07 2.37
N LEU A 12 -4.37 -1.40 1.16
CA LEU A 12 -3.75 -0.48 0.22
C LEU A 12 -4.71 -0.23 -0.94
N ASP A 13 -5.12 1.02 -1.09
CA ASP A 13 -5.98 1.46 -2.18
C ASP A 13 -5.19 2.29 -3.21
N LEU A 14 -5.37 1.96 -4.48
CA LEU A 14 -4.80 2.69 -5.60
C LEU A 14 -5.82 3.66 -6.23
N ALA A 15 -7.02 3.79 -5.66
CA ALA A 15 -8.16 4.47 -6.26
C ALA A 15 -8.37 4.05 -7.74
N PRO A 16 -8.61 2.75 -8.01
CA PRO A 16 -8.65 2.24 -9.38
C PRO A 16 -9.83 2.84 -10.16
N MET A 17 -9.53 3.33 -11.36
CA MET A 17 -10.51 3.79 -12.32
C MET A 17 -11.01 2.62 -13.16
N ARG A 18 -12.29 2.66 -13.53
CA ARG A 18 -12.93 1.68 -14.40
C ARG A 18 -12.99 2.22 -15.83
N ASP A 19 -13.16 1.34 -16.78
CA ASP A 19 -13.28 1.71 -18.19
C ASP A 19 -14.58 2.47 -18.54
N ASP A 20 -15.59 2.41 -17.64
CA ASP A 20 -16.85 3.16 -17.76
C ASP A 20 -16.89 4.44 -16.90
N ASP A 21 -15.83 4.79 -16.16
CA ASP A 21 -15.78 6.01 -15.37
C ASP A 21 -15.66 7.27 -16.24
N LEU A 22 -16.48 8.26 -15.97
CA LEU A 22 -16.35 9.60 -16.55
C LEU A 22 -15.40 10.44 -15.68
N GLY A 23 -14.10 10.24 -15.85
CA GLY A 23 -13.04 10.93 -15.09
C GLY A 23 -12.71 10.26 -13.75
N ALA A 24 -11.95 10.94 -12.90
CA ALA A 24 -11.40 10.37 -11.66
C ALA A 24 -12.39 10.41 -10.47
N ALA A 25 -13.38 11.29 -10.49
CA ALA A 25 -14.28 11.49 -9.34
C ALA A 25 -14.99 10.22 -8.85
N PRO A 26 -15.53 9.34 -9.72
CA PRO A 26 -16.12 8.07 -9.27
C PRO A 26 -15.13 7.15 -8.55
N ALA A 27 -13.87 7.08 -8.99
CA ALA A 27 -12.83 6.28 -8.35
C ALA A 27 -12.49 6.81 -6.93
N LEU A 28 -12.36 8.13 -6.79
CA LEU A 28 -12.11 8.77 -5.50
C LEU A 28 -13.29 8.60 -4.53
N GLN A 29 -14.53 8.63 -5.03
CA GLN A 29 -15.72 8.34 -4.23
C GLN A 29 -15.73 6.89 -3.76
N ARG A 30 -15.40 5.92 -4.63
CA ARG A 30 -15.27 4.50 -4.24
C ARG A 30 -14.18 4.28 -3.17
N SER A 31 -13.09 5.06 -3.20
CA SER A 31 -12.08 5.05 -2.13
C SER A 31 -12.66 5.51 -0.79
N LEU A 32 -13.50 6.54 -0.80
CA LEU A 32 -14.20 6.98 0.42
C LEU A 32 -15.19 5.94 0.93
N ASP A 33 -16.00 5.36 0.04
CA ASP A 33 -16.98 4.34 0.42
C ASP A 33 -16.26 3.10 1.00
N LEU A 34 -15.12 2.73 0.42
CA LEU A 34 -14.25 1.69 0.95
C LEU A 34 -13.72 2.06 2.34
N ALA A 35 -13.19 3.26 2.55
CA ALA A 35 -12.63 3.68 3.83
C ALA A 35 -13.68 3.61 4.95
N ARG A 36 -14.90 4.12 4.70
CA ARG A 36 -16.02 4.03 5.64
C ARG A 36 -16.43 2.60 5.94
N HIS A 37 -16.49 1.77 4.91
CA HIS A 37 -16.89 0.38 5.04
C HIS A 37 -15.89 -0.42 5.88
N VAL A 38 -14.60 -0.34 5.57
CA VAL A 38 -13.56 -1.11 6.29
C VAL A 38 -13.33 -0.61 7.71
N GLU A 39 -13.63 0.66 7.99
CA GLU A 39 -13.68 1.18 9.35
C GLU A 39 -14.71 0.41 10.21
N THR A 40 -15.90 0.14 9.67
CA THR A 40 -16.94 -0.64 10.39
C THR A 40 -16.57 -2.10 10.57
N LEU A 41 -15.70 -2.64 9.74
CA LEU A 41 -15.21 -4.02 9.81
C LEU A 41 -14.01 -4.19 10.76
N GLY A 42 -13.50 -3.10 11.35
CA GLY A 42 -12.39 -3.14 12.28
C GLY A 42 -11.03 -3.37 11.62
N PHE A 43 -10.84 -2.94 10.37
CA PHE A 43 -9.52 -2.87 9.77
C PHE A 43 -8.65 -1.84 10.50
N SER A 44 -7.35 -2.14 10.62
CA SER A 44 -6.42 -1.32 11.39
C SER A 44 -6.06 -0.01 10.68
N ARG A 45 -5.84 -0.08 9.37
CA ARG A 45 -5.48 1.08 8.55
C ARG A 45 -5.87 0.91 7.09
N MET A 46 -5.99 2.04 6.40
CA MET A 46 -6.06 2.12 4.95
C MET A 46 -4.99 3.08 4.44
N TRP A 47 -4.12 2.60 3.58
CA TRP A 47 -3.12 3.40 2.90
C TRP A 47 -3.54 3.68 1.47
N VAL A 48 -3.11 4.82 0.96
CA VAL A 48 -3.32 5.22 -0.43
C VAL A 48 -1.97 5.30 -1.14
N ALA A 49 -1.89 4.69 -2.31
CA ALA A 49 -0.67 4.71 -3.13
C ALA A 49 -0.42 6.10 -3.76
N GLU A 50 0.80 6.31 -4.29
CA GLU A 50 1.15 7.43 -5.14
C GLU A 50 1.63 6.91 -6.49
N HIS A 51 0.89 7.26 -7.55
CA HIS A 51 1.29 6.99 -8.92
C HIS A 51 1.02 8.21 -9.80
N HIS A 52 1.97 8.52 -10.68
CA HIS A 52 1.88 9.65 -11.59
C HIS A 52 1.89 9.18 -13.04
N ASN A 53 1.21 9.93 -13.92
CA ASN A 53 1.11 9.66 -15.35
C ASN A 53 0.65 8.21 -15.66
N MET A 54 -0.27 7.67 -14.85
CA MET A 54 -0.72 6.28 -14.97
C MET A 54 -2.24 6.24 -15.11
N GLU A 55 -2.71 6.06 -16.34
CA GLU A 55 -4.14 5.90 -16.61
C GLU A 55 -4.69 4.67 -15.86
N GLY A 56 -5.84 4.84 -15.23
CA GLY A 56 -6.49 3.80 -14.42
C GLY A 56 -6.15 3.85 -12.93
N ILE A 57 -5.34 4.83 -12.48
CA ILE A 57 -5.05 5.08 -11.06
C ILE A 57 -5.30 6.55 -10.74
N ALA A 58 -6.24 6.82 -9.82
CA ALA A 58 -6.59 8.20 -9.45
C ALA A 58 -5.79 8.72 -8.23
N SER A 59 -5.02 7.88 -7.54
CA SER A 59 -4.24 8.28 -6.37
C SER A 59 -2.87 8.82 -6.74
N SER A 60 -2.80 10.07 -7.15
CA SER A 60 -1.54 10.79 -7.42
C SER A 60 -1.23 11.84 -6.34
N ALA A 61 -2.22 12.59 -5.88
CA ALA A 61 -2.09 13.59 -4.82
C ALA A 61 -2.42 12.98 -3.45
N THR A 62 -1.57 12.08 -2.97
CA THR A 62 -1.82 11.22 -1.82
C THR A 62 -2.22 12.00 -0.57
N ALA A 63 -1.49 13.05 -0.18
CA ALA A 63 -1.81 13.84 1.00
C ALA A 63 -3.19 14.53 0.92
N VAL A 64 -3.59 14.99 -0.27
CA VAL A 64 -4.91 15.60 -0.50
C VAL A 64 -6.03 14.56 -0.32
N LEU A 65 -5.84 13.37 -0.92
CA LEU A 65 -6.81 12.28 -0.80
C LEU A 65 -6.92 11.80 0.66
N LEU A 66 -5.80 11.68 1.37
CA LEU A 66 -5.81 11.32 2.79
C LEU A 66 -6.61 12.31 3.65
N GLY A 67 -6.47 13.62 3.40
CA GLY A 67 -7.28 14.65 4.07
C GLY A 67 -8.77 14.47 3.83
N TYR A 68 -9.17 14.15 2.59
CA TYR A 68 -10.57 13.88 2.24
C TYR A 68 -11.11 12.62 2.94
N LEU A 69 -10.35 11.54 2.96
CA LEU A 69 -10.73 10.30 3.63
C LEU A 69 -10.81 10.49 5.16
N ALA A 70 -9.84 11.19 5.74
CA ALA A 70 -9.76 11.42 7.18
C ALA A 70 -10.91 12.27 7.72
N ALA A 71 -11.34 13.27 6.94
CA ALA A 71 -12.51 14.10 7.27
C ALA A 71 -13.84 13.31 7.27
N ASN A 72 -13.87 12.14 6.64
CA ASN A 72 -15.06 11.33 6.43
C ASN A 72 -15.04 9.97 7.15
N THR A 73 -14.03 9.74 7.99
CA THR A 73 -13.85 8.57 8.86
C THR A 73 -13.48 9.01 10.28
N SER A 74 -13.61 8.15 11.28
CA SER A 74 -13.48 8.53 12.69
C SER A 74 -12.32 7.86 13.42
N THR A 75 -12.09 6.57 13.17
CA THR A 75 -11.14 5.73 13.94
C THR A 75 -10.08 5.07 13.08
N LEU A 76 -10.37 4.87 11.78
CA LEU A 76 -9.46 4.23 10.82
C LEU A 76 -8.15 5.03 10.72
N ARG A 77 -7.02 4.35 10.89
CA ARG A 77 -5.72 4.97 10.56
C ARG A 77 -5.58 5.11 9.06
N LEU A 78 -5.07 6.24 8.63
CA LEU A 78 -4.90 6.56 7.22
C LEU A 78 -3.44 6.89 6.93
N GLY A 79 -2.94 6.51 5.78
CA GLY A 79 -1.55 6.76 5.47
C GLY A 79 -1.20 6.63 3.99
N SER A 80 0.04 6.95 3.67
CA SER A 80 0.58 6.73 2.34
C SER A 80 1.18 5.33 2.21
N GLY A 81 0.91 4.67 1.11
CA GLY A 81 1.48 3.38 0.80
C GLY A 81 2.14 3.31 -0.59
N GLY A 82 3.07 4.28 -0.86
CA GLY A 82 3.74 5.32 -0.05
C GLY A 82 3.89 6.64 -0.80
N ILE A 83 4.38 7.64 -0.07
CA ILE A 83 4.95 8.80 -0.74
C ILE A 83 6.24 8.34 -1.44
N MET A 84 6.33 8.60 -2.73
CA MET A 84 7.54 8.35 -3.52
C MET A 84 8.54 9.48 -3.27
N LEU A 85 9.24 9.40 -2.13
CA LEU A 85 10.03 10.49 -1.56
C LEU A 85 11.03 11.11 -2.55
N PRO A 86 11.67 10.38 -3.49
CA PRO A 86 12.49 11.00 -4.51
C PRO A 86 11.77 12.04 -5.39
N ASN A 87 10.46 12.08 -5.45
CA ASN A 87 9.68 13.07 -6.19
C ASN A 87 9.38 14.35 -5.38
N HIS A 88 9.67 14.38 -4.07
CA HIS A 88 9.25 15.43 -3.17
C HIS A 88 10.41 16.08 -2.40
N ALA A 89 10.22 17.31 -1.95
CA ALA A 89 11.08 17.91 -0.94
C ALA A 89 10.65 17.42 0.44
N PRO A 90 11.56 16.90 1.28
CA PRO A 90 11.23 16.41 2.62
C PRO A 90 10.46 17.41 3.48
N LEU A 91 10.81 18.70 3.41
CA LEU A 91 10.10 19.76 4.14
C LEU A 91 8.61 19.81 3.76
N VAL A 92 8.29 19.77 2.48
CA VAL A 92 6.88 19.80 2.01
C VAL A 92 6.11 18.58 2.49
N VAL A 93 6.73 17.40 2.46
CA VAL A 93 6.11 16.16 2.98
C VAL A 93 5.87 16.27 4.49
N ALA A 94 6.86 16.79 5.24
CA ALA A 94 6.72 16.99 6.69
C ALA A 94 5.59 17.97 7.03
N GLU A 95 5.44 19.07 6.27
CA GLU A 95 4.36 20.04 6.46
C GLU A 95 2.99 19.45 6.12
N GLN A 96 2.87 18.68 5.02
CA GLN A 96 1.64 18.03 4.62
C GLN A 96 1.18 16.98 5.66
N PHE A 97 2.06 16.07 6.07
CA PHE A 97 1.73 15.02 7.03
C PHE A 97 1.61 15.56 8.46
N GLY A 98 2.35 16.59 8.81
CA GLY A 98 2.17 17.35 10.05
C GLY A 98 0.81 18.04 10.13
N THR A 99 0.35 18.63 9.01
CA THR A 99 -1.00 19.21 8.90
C THR A 99 -2.07 18.13 9.07
N LEU A 100 -1.93 16.99 8.39
CA LEU A 100 -2.85 15.86 8.55
C LEU A 100 -2.87 15.36 10.00
N ALA A 101 -1.72 15.22 10.64
CA ALA A 101 -1.63 14.76 12.03
C ALA A 101 -2.22 15.77 13.04
N ALA A 102 -2.07 17.07 12.79
CA ALA A 102 -2.70 18.11 13.59
C ALA A 102 -4.23 18.10 13.48
N LEU A 103 -4.76 17.86 12.28
CA LEU A 103 -6.20 17.77 12.03
C LEU A 103 -6.80 16.44 12.52
N TYR A 104 -6.05 15.35 12.45
CA TYR A 104 -6.49 13.98 12.76
C TYR A 104 -5.51 13.27 13.70
N PRO A 105 -5.41 13.70 14.98
CA PRO A 105 -4.40 13.20 15.92
C PRO A 105 -4.45 11.67 16.07
N GLY A 106 -3.27 11.04 16.03
CA GLY A 106 -3.11 9.60 16.26
C GLY A 106 -3.54 8.70 15.09
N ARG A 107 -4.04 9.27 13.97
CA ARG A 107 -4.60 8.50 12.86
C ARG A 107 -3.75 8.47 11.59
N ILE A 108 -2.65 9.19 11.53
CA ILE A 108 -1.87 9.37 10.29
C ILE A 108 -0.60 8.53 10.33
N ASP A 109 -0.31 7.85 9.21
CA ASP A 109 0.92 7.11 8.94
C ASP A 109 1.63 7.70 7.70
N LEU A 110 2.96 7.74 7.71
CA LEU A 110 3.76 8.18 6.55
C LEU A 110 4.60 7.00 6.03
N GLY A 111 4.07 6.29 5.06
CA GLY A 111 4.83 5.27 4.34
C GLY A 111 5.66 5.90 3.21
N LEU A 112 6.94 5.54 3.11
CA LEU A 112 7.92 6.11 2.19
C LEU A 112 8.47 5.05 1.23
N GLY A 113 8.39 5.34 -0.07
CA GLY A 113 8.98 4.54 -1.15
C GLY A 113 10.21 5.22 -1.78
N ARG A 114 11.21 4.41 -2.14
CA ARG A 114 12.40 4.90 -2.85
C ARG A 114 12.20 5.02 -4.36
N ALA A 115 11.38 4.14 -4.94
CA ALA A 115 11.16 4.17 -6.39
C ALA A 115 10.45 5.46 -6.80
N PRO A 116 10.80 6.08 -7.94
CA PRO A 116 10.12 7.29 -8.38
C PRO A 116 8.65 7.05 -8.79
N GLY A 117 8.20 5.80 -8.91
CA GLY A 117 6.82 5.45 -9.24
C GLY A 117 6.33 5.99 -10.59
N ALA A 118 7.27 6.40 -11.48
CA ALA A 118 6.96 7.06 -12.72
C ALA A 118 8.09 6.88 -13.75
N ASP A 119 7.79 7.11 -15.03
CA ASP A 119 8.79 7.17 -16.10
C ASP A 119 9.69 8.42 -16.00
N MET A 120 10.77 8.45 -16.78
CA MET A 120 11.74 9.55 -16.79
C MET A 120 11.15 10.91 -17.19
N ALA A 121 10.14 10.94 -18.06
CA ALA A 121 9.49 12.19 -18.46
C ALA A 121 8.66 12.75 -17.31
N THR A 122 7.92 11.89 -16.63
CA THR A 122 7.14 12.21 -15.44
C THR A 122 8.03 12.65 -14.28
N ALA A 123 9.15 11.94 -14.03
CA ALA A 123 10.10 12.32 -12.99
C ALA A 123 10.66 13.74 -13.23
N ARG A 124 10.96 14.11 -14.49
CA ARG A 124 11.36 15.48 -14.85
C ARG A 124 10.25 16.50 -14.65
N ALA A 125 8.99 16.14 -14.91
CA ALA A 125 7.86 17.04 -14.70
C ALA A 125 7.61 17.31 -13.21
N LEU A 126 7.83 16.32 -12.36
CA LEU A 126 7.67 16.44 -10.91
C LEU A 126 8.83 17.20 -10.25
N ARG A 127 10.05 17.05 -10.77
CA ARG A 127 11.27 17.53 -10.13
C ARG A 127 12.25 18.11 -11.13
N ARG A 128 11.98 19.33 -11.62
CA ARG A 128 12.74 19.97 -12.71
C ARG A 128 14.22 20.24 -12.39
N ASP A 129 14.55 20.56 -11.14
CA ASP A 129 15.85 21.18 -10.78
C ASP A 129 16.57 20.49 -9.60
N ARG A 130 16.23 19.24 -9.26
CA ARG A 130 16.89 18.57 -8.13
C ARG A 130 18.20 17.90 -8.56
N LEU A 131 19.30 18.27 -7.88
CA LEU A 131 20.62 17.66 -8.02
C LEU A 131 20.72 16.28 -7.34
N GLY A 132 19.66 15.79 -6.64
CA GLY A 132 19.61 14.52 -5.94
C GLY A 132 18.84 13.44 -6.70
N GLY A 133 19.07 12.16 -6.32
CA GLY A 133 18.46 10.98 -6.92
C GLY A 133 17.96 9.95 -5.89
N PRO A 134 17.59 8.74 -6.31
CA PRO A 134 17.22 7.65 -5.42
C PRO A 134 18.30 7.26 -4.39
N ASP A 135 19.55 7.67 -4.64
CA ASP A 135 20.68 7.39 -3.73
C ASP A 135 20.63 8.29 -2.47
N ASP A 136 19.93 9.42 -2.51
CA ASP A 136 19.76 10.33 -1.38
C ASP A 136 18.59 9.91 -0.46
N PHE A 137 17.87 8.85 -0.80
CA PHE A 137 16.71 8.38 -0.05
C PHE A 137 16.97 8.17 1.46
N PRO A 138 18.11 7.58 1.90
CA PRO A 138 18.41 7.44 3.33
C PRO A 138 18.52 8.78 4.06
N GLN A 139 19.14 9.78 3.42
CA GLN A 139 19.31 11.14 3.94
C GLN A 139 17.97 11.89 3.97
N ASP A 140 17.16 11.75 2.92
CA ASP A 140 15.80 12.31 2.87
C ASP A 140 14.91 11.74 4.01
N VAL A 141 15.04 10.45 4.33
CA VAL A 141 14.34 9.82 5.47
C VAL A 141 14.83 10.40 6.80
N GLU A 142 16.13 10.59 6.99
CA GLU A 142 16.70 11.22 8.18
C GLU A 142 16.22 12.67 8.33
N GLU A 143 16.17 13.42 7.23
CA GLU A 143 15.63 14.77 7.23
C GLU A 143 14.17 14.79 7.68
N LEU A 144 13.34 13.88 7.16
CA LEU A 144 11.93 13.74 7.59
C LEU A 144 11.82 13.37 9.08
N GLN A 145 12.62 12.43 9.55
CA GLN A 145 12.63 12.09 10.98
C GLN A 145 12.97 13.30 11.88
N ARG A 146 13.91 14.13 11.43
CA ARG A 146 14.28 15.38 12.12
C ARG A 146 13.18 16.43 12.06
N LEU A 147 12.53 16.60 10.88
CA LEU A 147 11.49 17.62 10.69
C LEU A 147 10.19 17.30 11.44
N LEU A 148 9.84 16.01 11.58
CA LEU A 148 8.65 15.53 12.29
C LEU A 148 8.91 15.25 13.78
N GLY A 149 10.17 15.16 14.16
CA GLY A 149 10.58 14.91 15.54
C GLY A 149 10.60 16.18 16.40
N SER A 150 11.10 16.05 17.63
CA SER A 150 11.23 17.17 18.54
C SER A 150 12.25 18.19 18.04
N ARG A 151 11.88 19.46 18.19
CA ARG A 151 12.73 20.59 17.79
C ARG A 151 14.10 20.52 18.47
N GLN A 152 15.15 20.61 17.66
CA GLN A 152 16.54 20.59 18.15
C GLN A 152 17.08 22.02 18.33
N PRO A 153 17.95 22.25 19.33
CA PRO A 153 18.66 23.51 19.46
C PRO A 153 19.44 23.87 18.19
N GLY A 154 19.29 25.09 17.68
CA GLY A 154 19.97 25.56 16.47
C GLY A 154 19.34 25.07 15.15
N GLN A 155 18.22 24.40 15.19
CA GLN A 155 17.48 24.01 13.97
C GLN A 155 16.88 25.26 13.29
N ASN A 156 17.42 25.63 12.13
CA ASN A 156 17.00 26.82 11.39
C ASN A 156 15.76 26.57 10.51
N VAL A 157 15.59 25.33 10.01
CA VAL A 157 14.42 24.94 9.18
C VAL A 157 13.50 24.08 10.02
N ILE A 158 12.26 24.52 10.18
CA ILE A 158 11.24 23.88 10.98
C ILE A 158 10.02 23.63 10.10
N ALA A 159 9.54 22.39 10.06
CA ALA A 159 8.25 22.07 9.44
C ALA A 159 7.12 22.51 10.39
N VAL A 160 6.28 23.44 9.95
CA VAL A 160 5.11 23.86 10.74
C VAL A 160 3.84 23.50 9.95
N PRO A 161 2.95 22.69 10.53
CA PRO A 161 2.85 22.19 11.91
C PRO A 161 3.50 20.81 12.18
N GLY A 162 4.44 20.35 11.32
CA GLY A 162 5.03 19.00 11.39
C GLY A 162 5.96 18.76 12.61
N VAL A 163 6.65 19.79 13.10
CA VAL A 163 7.55 19.67 14.27
C VAL A 163 6.78 19.17 15.50
N ASP A 164 7.39 18.27 16.27
CA ASP A 164 6.80 17.60 17.43
C ASP A 164 5.57 16.72 17.13
N SER A 165 5.23 16.51 15.84
CA SER A 165 4.08 15.66 15.46
C SER A 165 4.34 14.17 15.65
N HIS A 166 5.59 13.75 15.57
CA HIS A 166 6.01 12.34 15.66
C HIS A 166 5.18 11.39 14.78
N VAL A 167 4.79 11.84 13.58
CA VAL A 167 4.05 11.00 12.62
C VAL A 167 4.82 9.71 12.38
N PRO A 168 4.20 8.52 12.57
CA PRO A 168 4.87 7.24 12.34
C PRO A 168 5.35 7.10 10.90
N ILE A 169 6.67 6.95 10.74
CA ILE A 169 7.30 6.71 9.44
C ILE A 169 7.45 5.20 9.23
N TRP A 170 7.03 4.73 8.06
CA TRP A 170 7.20 3.36 7.58
C TRP A 170 8.10 3.37 6.36
N LEU A 171 9.01 2.42 6.25
CA LEU A 171 9.73 2.19 4.99
C LEU A 171 9.06 1.06 4.22
N LEU A 172 8.85 1.28 2.92
CA LEU A 172 8.23 0.29 2.06
C LEU A 172 9.04 0.03 0.79
N GLY A 173 8.80 -1.11 0.20
CA GLY A 173 9.41 -1.50 -1.07
C GLY A 173 9.40 -3.01 -1.30
N SER A 174 9.89 -3.40 -2.46
CA SER A 174 10.00 -4.81 -2.90
C SER A 174 11.45 -5.28 -3.06
N SER A 175 12.41 -4.50 -2.58
CA SER A 175 13.85 -4.78 -2.69
C SER A 175 14.49 -5.07 -1.34
N LEU A 176 15.67 -5.69 -1.37
CA LEU A 176 16.46 -5.94 -0.17
C LEU A 176 16.98 -4.65 0.48
N PHE A 177 17.18 -3.60 -0.31
CA PHE A 177 17.67 -2.31 0.17
C PHE A 177 16.70 -1.67 1.20
N SER A 178 15.40 -1.64 0.91
CA SER A 178 14.42 -1.05 1.84
C SER A 178 14.31 -1.83 3.14
N ALA A 179 14.45 -3.17 3.09
CA ALA A 179 14.50 -4.03 4.27
C ALA A 179 15.72 -3.72 5.15
N GLN A 180 16.90 -3.58 4.54
CA GLN A 180 18.14 -3.26 5.24
C GLN A 180 18.08 -1.85 5.87
N LEU A 181 17.59 -0.85 5.12
CA LEU A 181 17.46 0.51 5.64
C LEU A 181 16.46 0.59 6.79
N ALA A 182 15.30 -0.09 6.69
CA ALA A 182 14.32 -0.16 7.76
C ALA A 182 14.90 -0.80 9.03
N ALA A 183 15.65 -1.88 8.87
CA ALA A 183 16.33 -2.56 9.97
C ALA A 183 17.34 -1.65 10.67
N GLN A 184 18.21 -0.98 9.92
CA GLN A 184 19.23 -0.06 10.45
C GLN A 184 18.64 1.14 11.18
N LYS A 185 17.48 1.65 10.70
CA LYS A 185 16.80 2.79 11.30
C LYS A 185 15.82 2.42 12.42
N GLY A 186 15.61 1.13 12.68
CA GLY A 186 14.62 0.67 13.66
C GLY A 186 13.19 1.10 13.34
N LEU A 187 12.83 1.14 12.05
CA LEU A 187 11.52 1.58 11.57
C LEU A 187 10.65 0.38 11.18
N PRO A 188 9.32 0.50 11.25
CA PRO A 188 8.41 -0.51 10.72
C PRO A 188 8.57 -0.64 9.20
N TYR A 189 8.40 -1.87 8.72
CA TYR A 189 8.67 -2.22 7.33
C TYR A 189 7.45 -2.82 6.65
N ALA A 190 7.13 -2.36 5.44
CA ALA A 190 6.08 -2.90 4.60
C ALA A 190 6.65 -3.45 3.29
N PHE A 191 6.56 -4.78 3.09
CA PHE A 191 7.01 -5.39 1.83
C PHE A 191 5.89 -5.40 0.80
N ALA A 192 6.15 -4.82 -0.37
CA ALA A 192 5.20 -4.69 -1.46
C ALA A 192 5.05 -5.99 -2.28
N SER A 193 4.72 -7.10 -1.60
CA SER A 193 4.60 -8.43 -2.19
C SER A 193 3.37 -8.62 -3.08
N HIS A 194 2.42 -7.69 -3.03
CA HIS A 194 1.25 -7.68 -3.89
C HIS A 194 1.56 -7.47 -5.39
N PHE A 195 2.76 -6.99 -5.73
CA PHE A 195 3.20 -6.86 -7.13
C PHE A 195 4.61 -7.41 -7.38
N ALA A 196 5.45 -7.63 -6.36
CA ALA A 196 6.82 -8.12 -6.54
C ALA A 196 7.20 -9.14 -5.43
N PRO A 197 6.63 -10.34 -5.43
CA PRO A 197 6.78 -11.31 -4.33
C PRO A 197 8.17 -11.95 -4.22
N ARG A 198 8.98 -11.89 -5.27
CA ARG A 198 10.23 -12.68 -5.44
C ARG A 198 11.19 -12.62 -4.25
N TYR A 199 11.39 -11.45 -3.65
CA TYR A 199 12.38 -11.26 -2.59
C TYR A 199 11.77 -11.22 -1.18
N LEU A 200 10.48 -11.51 -1.01
CA LEU A 200 9.77 -11.38 0.26
C LEU A 200 10.50 -12.06 1.42
N HIS A 201 10.76 -13.35 1.33
CA HIS A 201 11.36 -14.12 2.44
C HIS A 201 12.77 -13.64 2.77
N GLN A 202 13.57 -13.31 1.75
CA GLN A 202 14.92 -12.79 1.96
C GLN A 202 14.89 -11.40 2.60
N ALA A 203 13.99 -10.51 2.16
CA ALA A 203 13.83 -9.18 2.72
C ALA A 203 13.38 -9.23 4.19
N LEU A 204 12.39 -10.06 4.52
CA LEU A 204 11.92 -10.22 5.90
C LEU A 204 13.01 -10.79 6.82
N ARG A 205 13.82 -11.73 6.32
CA ARG A 205 14.96 -12.26 7.07
C ARG A 205 16.00 -11.16 7.34
N ILE A 206 16.45 -10.44 6.30
CA ILE A 206 17.38 -9.31 6.43
C ILE A 206 16.86 -8.28 7.43
N TYR A 207 15.59 -7.90 7.31
CA TYR A 207 14.98 -6.93 8.21
C TYR A 207 15.04 -7.36 9.67
N ARG A 208 14.71 -8.62 9.98
CA ARG A 208 14.71 -9.15 11.35
C ARG A 208 16.10 -9.38 11.91
N GLU A 209 17.01 -9.94 11.12
CA GLU A 209 18.39 -10.27 11.56
C GLU A 209 19.23 -9.03 11.83
N HIS A 210 18.98 -7.93 11.09
CA HIS A 210 19.77 -6.70 11.21
C HIS A 210 19.01 -5.56 11.91
N PHE A 211 17.84 -5.84 12.48
CA PHE A 211 17.04 -4.83 13.15
C PHE A 211 17.75 -4.23 14.35
N GLN A 212 17.81 -2.91 14.39
CA GLN A 212 18.35 -2.15 15.51
C GLN A 212 17.18 -1.45 16.23
N PRO A 213 16.95 -1.73 17.53
CA PRO A 213 15.94 -1.02 18.30
C PRO A 213 16.13 0.49 18.25
N SER A 214 15.04 1.22 18.21
CA SER A 214 15.01 2.68 18.13
C SER A 214 13.98 3.25 19.12
N ALA A 215 13.87 4.57 19.18
CA ALA A 215 12.78 5.23 19.92
C ALA A 215 11.38 4.93 19.35
N VAL A 216 11.30 4.37 18.13
CA VAL A 216 10.04 4.03 17.45
C VAL A 216 9.61 2.60 17.73
N LEU A 217 10.56 1.64 17.68
CA LEU A 217 10.30 0.21 17.84
C LEU A 217 11.40 -0.47 18.65
N ASP A 218 11.02 -1.26 19.64
CA ASP A 218 11.93 -2.14 20.39
C ASP A 218 12.23 -3.45 19.64
N LYS A 219 11.35 -3.89 18.75
CA LYS A 219 11.45 -5.13 17.98
C LYS A 219 10.90 -4.93 16.56
N PRO A 220 11.33 -5.77 15.58
CA PRO A 220 10.86 -5.68 14.21
C PRO A 220 9.33 -5.75 14.11
N TYR A 221 8.75 -4.93 13.26
CA TYR A 221 7.33 -5.00 12.87
C TYR A 221 7.23 -4.99 11.35
N ALA A 222 6.79 -6.12 10.78
CA ALA A 222 6.74 -6.34 9.33
C ALA A 222 5.32 -6.55 8.82
N MET A 223 4.93 -5.75 7.85
CA MET A 223 3.68 -5.87 7.10
C MET A 223 3.95 -6.38 5.69
N ILE A 224 3.07 -7.22 5.15
CA ILE A 224 3.16 -7.72 3.78
C ILE A 224 1.92 -7.39 2.96
N GLY A 225 2.11 -7.03 1.68
CA GLY A 225 1.04 -6.81 0.73
C GLY A 225 0.50 -8.12 0.14
N VAL A 226 -0.82 -8.33 0.16
CA VAL A 226 -1.48 -9.55 -0.34
C VAL A 226 -2.63 -9.16 -1.26
N PRO A 227 -2.61 -9.53 -2.56
CA PRO A 227 -3.79 -9.42 -3.39
C PRO A 227 -4.91 -10.32 -2.86
N LEU A 228 -6.09 -9.73 -2.63
CA LEU A 228 -7.26 -10.41 -2.08
C LEU A 228 -8.41 -10.37 -3.08
N ILE A 229 -8.97 -11.53 -3.41
CA ILE A 229 -10.20 -11.66 -4.18
C ILE A 229 -11.02 -12.77 -3.52
N ALA A 230 -11.88 -12.37 -2.57
CA ALA A 230 -12.73 -13.29 -1.84
C ALA A 230 -14.18 -13.15 -2.31
N ALA A 231 -14.83 -14.28 -2.54
CA ALA A 231 -16.23 -14.39 -2.91
C ALA A 231 -16.89 -15.52 -2.10
N PRO A 232 -18.22 -15.69 -2.14
CA PRO A 232 -18.90 -16.80 -1.44
C PRO A 232 -18.42 -18.19 -1.85
N THR A 233 -18.02 -18.37 -3.11
CA THR A 233 -17.51 -19.64 -3.64
C THR A 233 -16.19 -19.44 -4.38
N ASP A 234 -15.44 -20.51 -4.56
CA ASP A 234 -14.19 -20.51 -5.31
C ASP A 234 -14.42 -20.14 -6.79
N GLU A 235 -15.50 -20.65 -7.39
CA GLU A 235 -15.86 -20.39 -8.78
C GLU A 235 -16.19 -18.92 -9.02
N GLU A 236 -16.96 -18.30 -8.11
CA GLU A 236 -17.27 -16.86 -8.20
C GLU A 236 -15.99 -16.01 -8.05
N ALA A 237 -15.11 -16.38 -7.11
CA ALA A 237 -13.85 -15.68 -6.92
C ALA A 237 -12.94 -15.77 -8.15
N GLU A 238 -12.81 -16.92 -8.77
CA GLU A 238 -12.02 -17.11 -10.00
C GLU A 238 -12.61 -16.33 -11.18
N PHE A 239 -13.93 -16.27 -11.34
CA PHE A 239 -14.58 -15.43 -12.33
C PHE A 239 -14.25 -13.96 -12.10
N LEU A 240 -14.43 -13.45 -10.86
CA LEU A 240 -14.15 -12.07 -10.49
C LEU A 240 -12.67 -11.71 -10.66
N ALA A 241 -11.75 -12.66 -10.40
CA ALA A 241 -10.31 -12.48 -10.54
C ALA A 241 -9.88 -12.16 -11.97
N THR A 242 -10.68 -12.49 -12.97
CA THR A 242 -10.36 -12.17 -14.36
C THR A 242 -10.26 -10.67 -14.63
N SER A 243 -10.90 -9.80 -13.83
CA SER A 243 -10.67 -8.34 -13.88
C SER A 243 -9.23 -7.99 -13.48
N ALA A 244 -8.73 -8.58 -12.39
CA ALA A 244 -7.35 -8.38 -11.96
C ALA A 244 -6.34 -8.97 -12.96
N TYR A 245 -6.63 -10.14 -13.51
CA TYR A 245 -5.80 -10.75 -14.56
C TYR A 245 -5.68 -9.84 -15.80
N GLN A 246 -6.79 -9.26 -16.26
CA GLN A 246 -6.79 -8.31 -17.37
C GLN A 246 -5.95 -7.06 -17.05
N ARG A 247 -6.04 -6.53 -15.83
CA ARG A 247 -5.28 -5.36 -15.39
C ARG A 247 -3.77 -5.64 -15.32
N ILE A 248 -3.37 -6.79 -14.76
CA ILE A 248 -1.96 -7.19 -14.71
C ILE A 248 -1.43 -7.44 -16.13
N LEU A 249 -2.22 -8.07 -16.99
CA LEU A 249 -1.87 -8.26 -18.39
C LEU A 249 -1.66 -6.92 -19.11
N ALA A 250 -2.53 -5.93 -18.85
CA ALA A 250 -2.39 -4.58 -19.38
C ALA A 250 -1.08 -3.92 -18.87
N LEU A 251 -0.72 -4.09 -17.58
CA LEU A 251 0.55 -3.63 -17.03
C LEU A 251 1.75 -4.24 -17.77
N ILE A 252 1.75 -5.56 -17.97
CA ILE A 252 2.80 -6.29 -18.68
C ILE A 252 2.97 -5.77 -20.14
N ARG A 253 1.86 -5.41 -20.77
CA ARG A 253 1.83 -4.87 -22.14
C ARG A 253 2.05 -3.35 -22.24
N GLY A 254 2.24 -2.65 -21.11
CA GLY A 254 2.37 -1.19 -21.09
C GLY A 254 1.11 -0.44 -21.54
N GLN A 255 -0.07 -1.01 -21.28
CA GLN A 255 -1.38 -0.46 -21.60
C GLN A 255 -2.02 0.24 -20.40
N SER A 256 -3.12 0.96 -20.63
CA SER A 256 -3.92 1.60 -19.58
C SER A 256 -4.39 0.60 -18.53
N LEU A 257 -4.26 0.97 -17.24
CA LEU A 257 -4.57 0.14 -16.08
C LEU A 257 -6.02 0.29 -15.59
N VAL A 258 -6.93 0.79 -16.41
CA VAL A 258 -8.35 0.84 -16.05
C VAL A 258 -8.89 -0.58 -15.79
N LEU A 259 -9.69 -0.70 -14.73
CA LEU A 259 -10.39 -1.96 -14.46
C LEU A 259 -11.43 -2.22 -15.53
N ARG A 260 -11.51 -3.47 -15.98
CA ARG A 260 -12.50 -3.97 -16.93
C ARG A 260 -13.39 -5.01 -16.26
N PRO A 261 -14.64 -5.16 -16.73
CA PRO A 261 -15.51 -6.21 -16.25
C PRO A 261 -14.87 -7.60 -16.29
N PRO A 262 -15.22 -8.49 -15.35
CA PRO A 262 -14.77 -9.87 -15.40
C PRO A 262 -15.27 -10.57 -16.68
N VAL A 263 -14.53 -11.57 -17.12
CA VAL A 263 -14.84 -12.35 -18.32
C VAL A 263 -14.93 -13.85 -17.98
N GLU A 264 -15.74 -14.59 -18.71
CA GLU A 264 -15.93 -16.03 -18.51
C GLU A 264 -14.62 -16.83 -18.58
N SER A 265 -13.69 -16.38 -19.43
CA SER A 265 -12.40 -17.05 -19.60
C SER A 265 -11.33 -16.09 -20.11
N MET A 266 -10.11 -16.28 -19.60
CA MET A 266 -8.90 -15.66 -20.14
C MET A 266 -8.30 -16.42 -21.34
N ALA A 267 -8.86 -17.56 -21.72
CA ALA A 267 -8.39 -18.32 -22.88
C ALA A 267 -8.41 -17.47 -24.15
N GLY A 268 -7.32 -17.48 -24.92
CA GLY A 268 -7.16 -16.66 -26.11
C GLY A 268 -6.91 -15.18 -25.90
N ARG A 269 -6.92 -14.69 -24.66
CA ARG A 269 -6.64 -13.28 -24.31
C ARG A 269 -5.17 -13.01 -23.97
N TRP A 270 -4.45 -14.04 -23.56
CA TRP A 270 -3.02 -14.02 -23.24
C TRP A 270 -2.25 -15.12 -23.94
N GLN A 271 -0.94 -14.92 -24.06
CA GLN A 271 0.00 -15.94 -24.51
C GLN A 271 0.49 -16.76 -23.29
N PRO A 272 1.03 -17.98 -23.48
CA PRO A 272 1.52 -18.80 -22.36
C PRO A 272 2.52 -18.11 -21.45
N HIS A 273 3.45 -17.32 -21.99
CA HIS A 273 4.42 -16.56 -21.20
C HIS A 273 3.79 -15.40 -20.41
N GLU A 274 2.74 -14.77 -20.93
CA GLU A 274 1.97 -13.73 -20.24
C GLU A 274 1.13 -14.33 -19.11
N GLN A 275 0.52 -15.49 -19.34
CA GLN A 275 -0.17 -16.24 -18.29
C GLN A 275 0.78 -16.58 -17.12
N GLN A 276 1.98 -17.05 -17.44
CA GLN A 276 3.01 -17.31 -16.43
C GLN A 276 3.37 -16.04 -15.68
N ALA A 277 3.60 -14.93 -16.35
CA ALA A 277 3.95 -13.65 -15.73
C ALA A 277 2.82 -13.11 -14.82
N VAL A 278 1.55 -13.25 -15.23
CA VAL A 278 0.40 -12.92 -14.36
C VAL A 278 0.36 -13.83 -13.15
N GLY A 279 0.61 -15.14 -13.30
CA GLY A 279 0.70 -16.09 -12.20
C GLY A 279 1.84 -15.77 -11.22
N ASP A 280 3.01 -15.40 -11.70
CA ASP A 280 4.16 -15.00 -10.89
C ASP A 280 3.85 -13.71 -10.10
N PHE A 281 3.19 -12.75 -10.73
CA PHE A 281 2.74 -11.51 -10.09
C PHE A 281 1.77 -11.81 -8.92
N LEU A 282 0.83 -12.73 -9.12
CA LEU A 282 -0.18 -13.14 -8.13
C LEU A 282 0.28 -14.30 -7.24
N GLY A 283 1.56 -14.62 -7.21
CA GLY A 283 2.10 -15.77 -6.46
C GLY A 283 1.75 -15.80 -4.96
N LEU A 284 1.42 -14.64 -4.37
CA LEU A 284 0.99 -14.53 -2.97
C LEU A 284 -0.50 -14.20 -2.83
N ALA A 285 -1.25 -14.15 -3.92
CA ALA A 285 -2.67 -13.82 -3.88
C ALA A 285 -3.47 -14.83 -3.05
N ALA A 286 -4.52 -14.31 -2.41
CA ALA A 286 -5.58 -15.07 -1.79
C ALA A 286 -6.84 -14.91 -2.64
N ILE A 287 -7.17 -15.94 -3.42
CA ILE A 287 -8.31 -15.97 -4.36
C ILE A 287 -9.16 -17.20 -4.04
N GLY A 288 -10.46 -17.01 -3.74
CA GLY A 288 -11.35 -18.12 -3.44
C GLY A 288 -12.48 -17.79 -2.48
N GLY A 289 -13.19 -18.82 -2.07
CA GLY A 289 -14.18 -18.79 -1.01
C GLY A 289 -13.55 -18.67 0.39
N PRO A 290 -14.38 -18.50 1.44
CA PRO A 290 -13.90 -18.21 2.80
C PRO A 290 -12.89 -19.21 3.33
N GLU A 291 -13.08 -20.51 3.09
CA GLU A 291 -12.18 -21.54 3.60
C GLU A 291 -10.83 -21.54 2.90
N LYS A 292 -10.83 -21.41 1.57
CA LYS A 292 -9.60 -21.30 0.76
C LYS A 292 -8.81 -20.04 1.13
N ILE A 293 -9.50 -18.90 1.32
CA ILE A 293 -8.87 -17.66 1.79
C ILE A 293 -8.24 -17.86 3.17
N ARG A 294 -8.96 -18.43 4.13
CA ARG A 294 -8.45 -18.73 5.48
C ARG A 294 -7.16 -19.54 5.41
N ALA A 295 -7.22 -20.71 4.75
CA ALA A 295 -6.07 -21.59 4.61
C ALA A 295 -4.87 -20.87 3.98
N ARG A 296 -5.12 -20.07 2.93
CA ARG A 296 -4.06 -19.30 2.26
C ARG A 296 -3.41 -18.25 3.17
N LEU A 297 -4.20 -17.48 3.91
CA LEU A 297 -3.69 -16.45 4.80
C LEU A 297 -2.93 -17.06 6.01
N GLU A 298 -3.38 -18.19 6.55
CA GLU A 298 -2.68 -18.91 7.61
C GLU A 298 -1.31 -19.41 7.14
N VAL A 299 -1.22 -19.99 5.94
CA VAL A 299 0.04 -20.41 5.33
C VAL A 299 0.98 -19.21 5.13
N LEU A 300 0.47 -18.08 4.62
CA LEU A 300 1.28 -16.88 4.45
C LEU A 300 1.81 -16.36 5.79
N LEU A 301 0.98 -16.31 6.83
CA LEU A 301 1.41 -15.89 8.17
C LEU A 301 2.43 -16.84 8.80
N GLU A 302 2.29 -18.14 8.58
CA GLU A 302 3.25 -19.14 9.05
C GLU A 302 4.61 -18.98 8.35
N GLN A 303 4.60 -18.90 7.02
CA GLN A 303 5.81 -18.83 6.20
C GLN A 303 6.56 -17.51 6.36
N THR A 304 5.85 -16.40 6.55
CA THR A 304 6.46 -15.06 6.58
C THR A 304 6.69 -14.55 8.00
N GLY A 305 5.92 -15.03 8.96
CA GLY A 305 5.90 -14.45 10.30
C GLY A 305 5.44 -12.99 10.33
N ALA A 306 4.69 -12.53 9.32
CA ALA A 306 4.23 -11.15 9.24
C ALA A 306 3.42 -10.76 10.48
N ASP A 307 3.55 -9.49 10.88
CA ASP A 307 2.84 -8.90 12.01
C ASP A 307 1.51 -8.29 11.57
N GLU A 308 1.38 -7.96 10.28
CA GLU A 308 0.18 -7.34 9.69
C GLU A 308 0.03 -7.76 8.21
N LEU A 309 -1.21 -7.94 7.75
CA LEU A 309 -1.54 -8.19 6.34
C LEU A 309 -2.20 -6.97 5.74
N MET A 310 -1.64 -6.46 4.63
CA MET A 310 -2.21 -5.35 3.88
C MET A 310 -2.75 -5.84 2.54
N PHE A 311 -4.06 -5.74 2.34
CA PHE A 311 -4.72 -6.24 1.16
C PHE A 311 -4.82 -5.19 0.04
N THR A 312 -4.58 -5.62 -1.19
CA THR A 312 -5.05 -4.93 -2.40
C THR A 312 -6.20 -5.73 -3.01
N CYS A 313 -7.16 -5.04 -3.64
CA CYS A 313 -8.31 -5.70 -4.24
C CYS A 313 -8.73 -4.99 -5.53
N ASP A 314 -8.45 -5.62 -6.67
CA ASP A 314 -8.70 -5.09 -8.01
C ASP A 314 -9.95 -5.72 -8.64
N LEU A 315 -11.10 -5.57 -7.98
CA LEU A 315 -12.40 -5.98 -8.49
C LEU A 315 -13.12 -4.83 -9.18
N TYR A 316 -13.76 -5.14 -10.31
CA TYR A 316 -14.50 -4.17 -11.13
C TYR A 316 -15.75 -3.64 -10.43
N ASP A 317 -16.58 -4.56 -9.91
CA ASP A 317 -17.80 -4.21 -9.21
C ASP A 317 -17.52 -3.73 -7.78
N PRO A 318 -17.94 -2.50 -7.40
CA PRO A 318 -17.67 -1.96 -6.07
C PRO A 318 -18.30 -2.78 -4.94
N ALA A 319 -19.50 -3.34 -5.14
CA ALA A 319 -20.16 -4.13 -4.11
C ALA A 319 -19.41 -5.46 -3.87
N GLN A 320 -18.94 -6.12 -4.91
CA GLN A 320 -18.12 -7.31 -4.77
C GLN A 320 -16.76 -7.00 -4.13
N ARG A 321 -16.20 -5.82 -4.41
CA ARG A 321 -14.98 -5.36 -3.76
C ARG A 321 -15.16 -5.19 -2.24
N LEU A 322 -16.22 -4.55 -1.80
CA LEU A 322 -16.55 -4.40 -0.38
C LEU A 322 -16.80 -5.77 0.27
N ARG A 323 -17.57 -6.63 -0.39
CA ARG A 323 -17.86 -7.99 0.08
C ARG A 323 -16.59 -8.85 0.25
N SER A 324 -15.60 -8.68 -0.62
CA SER A 324 -14.30 -9.36 -0.49
C SER A 324 -13.61 -9.01 0.84
N PHE A 325 -13.65 -7.75 1.27
CA PHE A 325 -13.12 -7.33 2.57
C PHE A 325 -13.98 -7.79 3.75
N GLU A 326 -15.31 -7.85 3.61
CA GLU A 326 -16.21 -8.44 4.62
C GLU A 326 -15.86 -9.91 4.89
N ILE A 327 -15.67 -10.69 3.81
CA ILE A 327 -15.26 -12.09 3.94
C ILE A 327 -13.94 -12.18 4.71
N ALA A 328 -12.92 -11.40 4.34
CA ALA A 328 -11.63 -11.41 5.04
C ALA A 328 -11.76 -11.02 6.52
N ALA A 329 -12.53 -9.99 6.85
CA ALA A 329 -12.76 -9.54 8.23
C ALA A 329 -13.42 -10.64 9.07
N ASN A 330 -14.43 -11.33 8.53
CA ASN A 330 -15.17 -12.40 9.19
C ASN A 330 -14.30 -13.65 9.47
N LEU A 331 -13.17 -13.81 8.82
CA LEU A 331 -12.23 -14.90 9.10
C LEU A 331 -11.54 -14.77 10.45
N ARG A 332 -11.49 -13.57 11.06
CA ARG A 332 -10.86 -13.33 12.36
C ARG A 332 -11.70 -13.82 13.54
N GLY A 333 -13.00 -13.92 13.39
CA GLY A 333 -13.96 -14.20 14.47
C GLY A 333 -14.39 -15.65 14.61
N LYS A 334 -13.79 -16.59 13.90
CA LYS A 334 -14.17 -18.01 13.95
C LYS A 334 -13.03 -18.90 14.40
#